data_ec48a5a322bef3dc2a9d0fe7c7521b65
#
_entry.id   ec48a5a322bef3dc2a9d0fe7c7521b65
#
_cell.length_a   1.000
_cell.length_b   1.000
_cell.length_c   1.000
_cell.angle_alpha   90.00
_cell.angle_beta   90.00
_cell.angle_gamma   90.00
#
_symmetry.space_group_name_H-M   'P 1'
#
loop_
_entity.id
_entity.type
_entity.pdbx_description
1 polymer ?
#
loop_
_entity_poly.entity_id
_entity_poly.type
_entity_poly.pdbx_seq_one_letter_code
_entity_poly.pdbx_strand_id
1 'polypeptide(L)'
;MSRTLARCTIAFMASLLATPVFADDRGGYVTVIAGLANQSDQTLDFRNGSTATRGEGAFDSGILGGGAVGYRFDNGWRVEGEFVYQSVDHNGLVLPSGGPSGSGNYASTSVAVNGLYEFDILGSPRARTYVGAGLVYLTEVDIDFEVGSSEQSYSGTGTGIQLLAGARYDIGERWFLDAGLRYLAASSLDLEGEAGAPGQIKADYEPWAATVGVGWRF
;
A
#
# COMPACT_ATOMS: atom_id res chain seq x y z
N MET A 1 24.66 -4.92 27.78
CA MET A 1 23.18 -4.97 27.66
C MET A 1 22.85 -5.40 26.25
N SER A 2 22.28 -6.58 26.11
CA SER A 2 22.14 -7.33 24.85
C SER A 2 20.87 -6.86 24.12
N ARG A 3 21.03 -6.30 22.92
CA ARG A 3 19.90 -5.99 22.02
C ARG A 3 19.50 -7.26 21.29
N THR A 4 18.37 -7.82 21.66
CA THR A 4 17.75 -8.95 20.97
C THR A 4 16.96 -8.41 19.79
N LEU A 5 17.58 -8.41 18.62
CA LEU A 5 16.89 -8.19 17.34
C LEU A 5 15.94 -9.36 17.10
N ALA A 6 14.65 -9.12 17.18
CA ALA A 6 13.62 -10.04 16.73
C ALA A 6 13.65 -10.09 15.20
N ARG A 7 14.29 -11.14 14.65
CA ARG A 7 14.24 -11.44 13.23
C ARG A 7 12.91 -12.14 12.92
N CYS A 8 11.93 -11.39 12.43
CA CYS A 8 10.75 -11.98 11.77
C CYS A 8 11.19 -12.53 10.42
N THR A 9 11.44 -13.83 10.37
CA THR A 9 11.67 -14.55 9.12
C THR A 9 10.31 -14.95 8.55
N ILE A 10 9.78 -14.16 7.63
CA ILE A 10 8.60 -14.53 6.84
C ILE A 10 9.06 -15.56 5.79
N ALA A 11 8.86 -16.83 6.09
CA ALA A 11 9.06 -17.90 5.13
C ALA A 11 7.83 -18.00 4.22
N PHE A 12 7.88 -17.32 3.07
CA PHE A 12 6.89 -17.45 2.01
C PHE A 12 7.11 -18.78 1.28
N MET A 13 6.42 -19.82 1.69
CA MET A 13 6.47 -21.13 1.07
C MET A 13 5.46 -21.18 -0.07
N ALA A 14 5.86 -20.68 -1.24
CA ALA A 14 5.12 -20.83 -2.49
C ALA A 14 5.37 -22.23 -3.06
N SER A 15 4.53 -23.20 -2.73
CA SER A 15 4.47 -24.47 -3.45
C SER A 15 3.74 -24.25 -4.78
N LEU A 16 4.51 -23.93 -5.81
CA LEU A 16 4.04 -23.86 -7.20
C LEU A 16 3.74 -25.26 -7.71
N LEU A 17 2.49 -25.65 -7.72
CA LEU A 17 2.00 -26.78 -8.50
C LEU A 17 1.91 -26.32 -9.96
N ALA A 18 2.97 -26.59 -10.72
CA ALA A 18 3.01 -26.34 -12.16
C ALA A 18 2.18 -27.40 -12.89
N THR A 19 0.95 -27.07 -13.24
CA THR A 19 0.23 -27.77 -14.32
C THR A 19 0.46 -27.00 -15.62
N PRO A 20 0.88 -27.62 -16.72
CA PRO A 20 0.97 -26.96 -18.00
C PRO A 20 -0.44 -26.72 -18.53
N VAL A 21 -0.86 -25.47 -18.56
CA VAL A 21 -2.10 -25.03 -19.20
C VAL A 21 -1.72 -24.23 -20.44
N PHE A 22 -2.31 -24.61 -21.57
CA PHE A 22 -2.19 -23.96 -22.87
C PHE A 22 -2.50 -22.45 -22.75
N ALA A 23 -1.81 -21.66 -23.58
CA ALA A 23 -1.93 -20.20 -23.65
C ALA A 23 -3.32 -19.77 -24.13
N ASP A 24 -4.30 -19.83 -23.27
CA ASP A 24 -5.58 -19.15 -23.41
C ASP A 24 -5.42 -17.79 -22.71
N ASP A 25 -6.03 -16.75 -23.23
CA ASP A 25 -5.96 -15.39 -22.66
C ASP A 25 -6.53 -15.30 -21.23
N ARG A 26 -7.22 -16.35 -20.78
CA ARG A 26 -7.74 -16.57 -19.42
C ARG A 26 -6.77 -17.40 -18.60
N GLY A 27 -6.68 -17.13 -17.32
CA GLY A 27 -5.87 -17.96 -16.42
C GLY A 27 -5.41 -17.23 -15.18
N GLY A 28 -4.76 -18.00 -14.34
CA GLY A 28 -4.13 -17.51 -13.13
C GLY A 28 -2.81 -16.81 -13.42
N TYR A 29 -2.45 -15.87 -12.58
CA TYR A 29 -1.15 -15.20 -12.64
C TYR A 29 -0.74 -14.70 -11.26
N VAL A 30 0.55 -14.44 -11.14
CA VAL A 30 1.15 -13.74 -10.00
C VAL A 30 1.92 -12.52 -10.51
N THR A 31 1.98 -11.49 -9.70
CA THR A 31 2.73 -10.26 -10.01
C THR A 31 3.51 -9.83 -8.78
N VAL A 32 4.75 -9.40 -8.98
CA VAL A 32 5.53 -8.65 -7.99
C VAL A 32 5.53 -7.20 -8.43
N ILE A 33 5.27 -6.29 -7.51
CA ILE A 33 5.16 -4.85 -7.76
C ILE A 33 6.13 -4.08 -6.89
N ALA A 34 6.65 -3.00 -7.44
CA ALA A 34 7.40 -1.98 -6.72
C ALA A 34 6.98 -0.60 -7.24
N GLY A 35 7.14 0.43 -6.42
CA GLY A 35 6.70 1.76 -6.83
C GLY A 35 7.22 2.89 -5.95
N LEU A 36 6.90 4.08 -6.40
CA LEU A 36 7.08 5.31 -5.64
C LEU A 36 5.72 5.77 -5.16
N ALA A 37 5.64 6.04 -3.88
CA ALA A 37 4.42 6.49 -3.22
C ALA A 37 4.57 7.93 -2.76
N ASN A 38 3.44 8.61 -2.64
CA ASN A 38 3.34 9.96 -2.11
C ASN A 38 2.05 10.08 -1.30
N GLN A 39 2.13 10.72 -0.17
CA GLN A 39 0.99 11.07 0.67
C GLN A 39 0.79 12.57 0.58
N SER A 40 -0.45 13.01 0.36
CA SER A 40 -0.77 14.43 0.38
C SER A 40 -0.66 14.99 1.80
N ASP A 41 -0.27 16.26 1.90
CA ASP A 41 -0.30 16.98 3.17
C ASP A 41 -1.71 16.93 3.75
N GLN A 42 -1.78 16.65 5.05
CA GLN A 42 -3.07 16.46 5.72
C GLN A 42 -3.06 17.02 7.14
N THR A 43 -4.26 17.21 7.65
CA THR A 43 -4.48 17.59 9.04
C THR A 43 -4.57 16.34 9.92
N LEU A 44 -3.84 16.35 11.03
CA LEU A 44 -3.88 15.33 12.06
C LEU A 44 -4.57 15.87 13.31
N ASP A 45 -5.52 15.12 13.83
CA ASP A 45 -6.21 15.44 15.09
C ASP A 45 -5.63 14.58 16.21
N PHE A 46 -4.81 15.19 17.06
CA PHE A 46 -4.25 14.55 18.26
C PHE A 46 -5.15 14.77 19.47
N ARG A 47 -5.41 13.71 20.22
CA ARG A 47 -6.22 13.73 21.45
C ARG A 47 -5.49 13.06 22.61
N ASN A 48 -5.40 13.76 23.73
CA ASN A 48 -4.88 13.22 24.97
C ASN A 48 -5.79 13.65 26.13
N GLY A 49 -6.61 12.71 26.63
CA GLY A 49 -7.65 13.01 27.62
C GLY A 49 -8.67 14.03 27.09
N SER A 50 -8.78 15.17 27.77
CA SER A 50 -9.67 16.29 27.40
C SER A 50 -9.02 17.27 26.43
N THR A 51 -7.74 17.14 26.14
CA THR A 51 -7.01 18.03 25.22
C THR A 51 -7.09 17.51 23.81
N ALA A 52 -7.57 18.34 22.90
CA ALA A 52 -7.56 18.09 21.48
C ALA A 52 -6.68 19.15 20.79
N THR A 53 -5.77 18.70 19.93
CA THR A 53 -4.86 19.56 19.20
C THR A 53 -4.87 19.15 17.74
N ARG A 54 -4.86 20.12 16.84
CA ARG A 54 -4.80 19.90 15.40
C ARG A 54 -3.45 20.37 14.88
N GLY A 55 -2.81 19.55 14.05
CA GLY A 55 -1.56 19.87 13.39
C GLY A 55 -1.62 19.58 11.90
N GLU A 56 -0.68 20.14 11.15
CA GLU A 56 -0.50 19.88 9.73
C GLU A 56 0.73 18.98 9.55
N GLY A 57 0.60 17.94 8.72
CA GLY A 57 1.66 17.04 8.35
C GLY A 57 2.09 17.28 6.92
N ALA A 58 3.39 17.56 6.71
CA ALA A 58 4.01 17.58 5.41
C ALA A 58 4.69 16.24 5.13
N PHE A 59 4.29 15.59 4.05
CA PHE A 59 4.77 14.27 3.67
C PHE A 59 5.63 14.35 2.42
N ASP A 60 6.67 13.52 2.37
CA ASP A 60 7.56 13.36 1.22
C ASP A 60 7.18 12.15 0.36
N SER A 61 8.00 11.90 -0.65
CA SER A 61 7.90 10.68 -1.44
C SER A 61 8.43 9.48 -0.66
N GLY A 62 7.85 8.33 -0.91
CA GLY A 62 8.25 7.08 -0.30
C GLY A 62 8.26 5.93 -1.30
N ILE A 63 8.33 4.73 -0.78
CA ILE A 63 8.41 3.50 -1.54
C ILE A 63 7.19 2.61 -1.29
N LEU A 64 6.90 1.78 -2.29
CA LEU A 64 5.89 0.74 -2.22
C LEU A 64 6.47 -0.55 -2.77
N GLY A 65 6.16 -1.66 -2.11
CA GLY A 65 6.50 -3.00 -2.57
C GLY A 65 5.42 -4.00 -2.21
N GLY A 66 5.21 -5.00 -3.07
CA GLY A 66 4.17 -5.98 -2.81
C GLY A 66 4.04 -7.03 -3.90
N GLY A 67 2.90 -7.70 -3.89
CA GLY A 67 2.57 -8.69 -4.89
C GLY A 67 1.07 -8.97 -4.96
N ALA A 68 0.67 -9.54 -6.06
CA ALA A 68 -0.72 -9.91 -6.30
C ALA A 68 -0.81 -11.33 -6.89
N VAL A 69 -1.91 -12.01 -6.59
CA VAL A 69 -2.37 -13.20 -7.27
C VAL A 69 -3.72 -12.90 -7.89
N GLY A 70 -3.89 -13.22 -9.15
CA GLY A 70 -5.10 -12.88 -9.87
C GLY A 70 -5.56 -13.95 -10.85
N TYR A 71 -6.77 -13.75 -11.33
CA TYR A 71 -7.35 -14.53 -12.40
C TYR A 71 -7.97 -13.60 -13.44
N ARG A 72 -7.65 -13.84 -14.70
CA ARG A 72 -8.19 -13.14 -15.86
C ARG A 72 -9.26 -13.99 -16.53
N PHE A 73 -10.39 -13.37 -16.82
CA PHE A 73 -11.53 -13.95 -17.53
C PHE A 73 -11.51 -13.57 -19.03
N ASP A 74 -12.22 -14.32 -19.86
CA ASP A 74 -12.29 -14.10 -21.31
C ASP A 74 -12.94 -12.77 -21.70
N ASN A 75 -13.75 -12.20 -20.83
CA ASN A 75 -14.49 -10.96 -21.05
C ASN A 75 -13.74 -9.68 -20.67
N GLY A 76 -12.42 -9.78 -20.43
CA GLY A 76 -11.56 -8.66 -20.05
C GLY A 76 -11.58 -8.31 -18.56
N TRP A 77 -12.41 -8.94 -17.77
CA TRP A 77 -12.39 -8.78 -16.32
C TRP A 77 -11.23 -9.55 -15.67
N ARG A 78 -10.69 -8.98 -14.60
CA ARG A 78 -9.73 -9.61 -13.71
C ARG A 78 -10.16 -9.42 -12.27
N VAL A 79 -9.85 -10.41 -11.44
CA VAL A 79 -9.93 -10.30 -9.98
C VAL A 79 -8.56 -10.59 -9.40
N GLU A 80 -8.12 -9.78 -8.47
CA GLU A 80 -6.81 -9.88 -7.81
C GLU A 80 -6.95 -9.84 -6.29
N GLY A 81 -6.21 -10.72 -5.62
CA GLY A 81 -5.85 -10.55 -4.22
C GLY A 81 -4.46 -9.95 -4.14
N GLU A 82 -4.28 -8.91 -3.36
CA GLU A 82 -3.05 -8.12 -3.31
C GLU A 82 -2.57 -7.97 -1.87
N PHE A 83 -1.24 -7.95 -1.70
CA PHE A 83 -0.55 -7.58 -0.48
C PHE A 83 0.45 -6.48 -0.81
N VAL A 84 0.42 -5.38 -0.04
CA VAL A 84 1.29 -4.22 -0.25
C VAL A 84 1.81 -3.71 1.08
N TYR A 85 3.10 -3.41 1.11
CA TYR A 85 3.76 -2.56 2.08
C TYR A 85 4.12 -1.24 1.44
N GLN A 86 3.86 -0.13 2.12
CA GLN A 86 4.19 1.22 1.69
C GLN A 86 4.73 2.02 2.86
N SER A 87 5.72 2.88 2.61
CA SER A 87 6.25 3.81 3.60
C SER A 87 6.58 5.12 2.91
N VAL A 88 6.14 6.23 3.49
CA VAL A 88 6.48 7.60 3.09
C VAL A 88 7.11 8.32 4.26
N ASP A 89 8.11 9.14 4.00
CA ASP A 89 8.77 9.93 5.03
C ASP A 89 7.97 11.21 5.31
N HIS A 90 8.09 11.74 6.53
CA HIS A 90 7.59 13.07 6.85
C HIS A 90 8.66 13.92 7.52
N ASN A 91 8.79 15.19 7.08
CA ASN A 91 9.81 16.14 7.52
C ASN A 91 9.30 17.11 8.58
N GLY A 92 8.65 16.60 9.60
CA GLY A 92 8.21 17.41 10.73
C GLY A 92 6.70 17.66 10.75
N LEU A 93 6.02 16.80 11.45
CA LEU A 93 4.70 17.06 11.98
C LEU A 93 4.85 18.01 13.15
N VAL A 94 4.15 19.15 13.10
CA VAL A 94 4.10 20.08 14.21
C VAL A 94 2.71 20.02 14.80
N LEU A 95 2.58 19.33 15.93
CA LEU A 95 1.36 19.38 16.73
C LEU A 95 1.54 20.47 17.80
N PRO A 96 0.80 21.60 17.72
CA PRO A 96 0.92 22.68 18.71
C PRO A 96 0.61 22.19 20.13
N SER A 97 1.37 22.69 21.12
CA SER A 97 1.14 22.48 22.55
C SER A 97 0.99 21.03 23.05
N GLY A 98 2.10 20.27 23.00
CA GLY A 98 2.24 19.02 23.75
C GLY A 98 1.84 17.75 23.03
N GLY A 99 1.66 17.79 21.72
CA GLY A 99 1.60 16.62 20.86
C GLY A 99 2.98 16.17 20.40
N PRO A 100 3.06 14.98 19.77
CA PRO A 100 4.30 14.53 19.14
C PRO A 100 4.73 15.47 18.03
N SER A 101 6.03 15.68 17.89
CA SER A 101 6.61 16.52 16.84
C SER A 101 7.99 16.00 16.47
N GLY A 102 8.32 16.03 15.20
CA GLY A 102 9.59 15.53 14.69
C GLY A 102 9.44 14.95 13.29
N SER A 103 10.55 14.53 12.71
CA SER A 103 10.56 13.74 11.49
C SER A 103 10.23 12.27 11.82
N GLY A 104 9.89 11.50 10.79
CA GLY A 104 9.62 10.09 10.94
C GLY A 104 9.06 9.49 9.66
N ASN A 105 8.32 8.41 9.78
CA ASN A 105 7.68 7.78 8.64
C ASN A 105 6.19 7.51 8.90
N TYR A 106 5.46 7.38 7.82
CA TYR A 106 4.06 6.96 7.80
C TYR A 106 3.97 5.72 6.91
N ALA A 107 3.87 4.58 7.55
CA ALA A 107 3.92 3.28 6.90
C ALA A 107 2.57 2.56 6.96
N SER A 108 2.35 1.66 6.03
CA SER A 108 1.20 0.76 6.07
C SER A 108 1.50 -0.61 5.48
N THR A 109 0.82 -1.61 6.03
CA THR A 109 0.70 -2.94 5.47
C THR A 109 -0.77 -3.22 5.16
N SER A 110 -1.06 -3.67 3.95
CA SER A 110 -2.43 -3.86 3.49
C SER A 110 -2.64 -5.14 2.71
N VAL A 111 -3.88 -5.63 2.76
CA VAL A 111 -4.40 -6.65 1.86
C VAL A 111 -5.61 -6.07 1.13
N ALA A 112 -5.77 -6.44 -0.14
CA ALA A 112 -6.87 -5.93 -0.96
C ALA A 112 -7.45 -7.01 -1.87
N VAL A 113 -8.71 -6.79 -2.26
CA VAL A 113 -9.36 -7.50 -3.34
C VAL A 113 -9.77 -6.49 -4.40
N ASN A 114 -9.23 -6.66 -5.61
CA ASN A 114 -9.41 -5.76 -6.74
C ASN A 114 -10.23 -6.40 -7.83
N GLY A 115 -11.14 -5.63 -8.42
CA GLY A 115 -11.78 -5.90 -9.70
C GLY A 115 -11.22 -4.95 -10.75
N LEU A 116 -10.70 -5.48 -11.85
CA LEU A 116 -10.12 -4.69 -12.93
C LEU A 116 -10.77 -5.07 -14.25
N TYR A 117 -10.85 -4.10 -15.14
CA TYR A 117 -11.33 -4.31 -16.49
C TYR A 117 -10.27 -3.87 -17.51
N GLU A 118 -9.88 -4.81 -18.40
CA GLU A 118 -8.93 -4.58 -19.48
C GLU A 118 -9.65 -4.17 -20.75
N PHE A 119 -9.06 -3.21 -21.44
CA PHE A 119 -9.56 -2.73 -22.73
C PHE A 119 -8.38 -2.35 -23.64
N ASP A 120 -8.59 -2.38 -24.94
CA ASP A 120 -7.58 -2.06 -25.94
C ASP A 120 -7.75 -0.62 -26.44
N ILE A 121 -6.91 0.31 -25.92
CA ILE A 121 -6.79 1.66 -26.51
C ILE A 121 -5.56 1.75 -27.41
N LEU A 122 -4.56 0.91 -27.18
CA LEU A 122 -3.25 1.06 -27.80
C LEU A 122 -3.17 0.39 -29.19
N GLY A 123 -4.21 -0.36 -29.58
CA GLY A 123 -4.26 -1.08 -30.84
C GLY A 123 -3.14 -2.12 -31.00
N SER A 124 -2.62 -2.62 -29.89
CA SER A 124 -1.52 -3.57 -29.85
C SER A 124 -1.97 -4.89 -29.22
N PRO A 125 -1.76 -6.02 -29.86
CA PRO A 125 -2.12 -7.32 -29.29
C PRO A 125 -1.32 -7.68 -28.04
N ARG A 126 -0.21 -6.97 -27.78
CA ARG A 126 0.67 -7.19 -26.64
C ARG A 126 0.47 -6.19 -25.49
N ALA A 127 -0.20 -5.08 -25.75
CA ALA A 127 -0.39 -4.02 -24.76
C ALA A 127 -1.87 -3.86 -24.45
N ARG A 128 -2.24 -3.93 -23.19
CA ARG A 128 -3.61 -3.77 -22.69
C ARG A 128 -3.63 -2.74 -21.59
N THR A 129 -4.57 -1.83 -21.67
CA THR A 129 -4.85 -0.87 -20.61
C THR A 129 -5.90 -1.42 -19.70
N TYR A 130 -5.90 -0.96 -18.44
CA TYR A 130 -6.90 -1.35 -17.47
C TYR A 130 -7.27 -0.20 -16.53
N VAL A 131 -8.48 -0.31 -16.00
CA VAL A 131 -8.93 0.44 -14.83
C VAL A 131 -9.53 -0.53 -13.83
N GLY A 132 -9.51 -0.17 -12.57
CA GLY A 132 -10.06 -1.02 -11.53
C GLY A 132 -10.31 -0.30 -10.23
N ALA A 133 -11.01 -1.01 -9.36
CA ALA A 133 -11.26 -0.59 -7.99
C ALA A 133 -11.15 -1.79 -7.06
N GLY A 134 -10.82 -1.54 -5.79
CA GLY A 134 -10.68 -2.57 -4.80
C GLY A 134 -11.09 -2.14 -3.41
N LEU A 135 -11.40 -3.14 -2.59
CA LEU A 135 -11.57 -2.98 -1.15
C LEU A 135 -10.24 -3.33 -0.48
N VAL A 136 -9.80 -2.46 0.42
CA VAL A 136 -8.53 -2.57 1.13
C VAL A 136 -8.80 -2.73 2.61
N TYR A 137 -8.07 -3.65 3.23
CA TYR A 137 -7.93 -3.73 4.67
C TYR A 137 -6.48 -3.41 5.02
N LEU A 138 -6.30 -2.31 5.74
CA LEU A 138 -5.04 -1.89 6.32
C LEU A 138 -4.83 -2.72 7.59
N THR A 139 -3.95 -3.70 7.51
CA THR A 139 -3.65 -4.60 8.63
C THR A 139 -2.81 -3.90 9.69
N GLU A 140 -2.09 -2.87 9.27
CA GLU A 140 -1.26 -2.02 10.10
C GLU A 140 -1.07 -0.68 9.41
N VAL A 141 -1.20 0.39 10.15
CA VAL A 141 -0.85 1.75 9.74
C VAL A 141 -0.11 2.35 10.91
N ASP A 142 1.14 2.74 10.69
CA ASP A 142 2.02 3.29 11.70
C ASP A 142 2.48 4.69 11.33
N ILE A 143 2.48 5.58 12.31
CA ILE A 143 3.11 6.88 12.21
C ILE A 143 4.12 7.04 13.35
N ASP A 144 5.38 7.25 12.98
CA ASP A 144 6.49 7.39 13.92
C ASP A 144 6.97 8.83 13.99
N PHE A 145 7.33 9.26 15.21
CA PHE A 145 7.86 10.58 15.46
C PHE A 145 9.17 10.47 16.24
N GLU A 146 10.22 11.07 15.73
CA GLU A 146 11.48 11.23 16.43
C GLU A 146 11.41 12.45 17.36
N VAL A 147 11.26 12.24 18.68
CA VAL A 147 11.20 13.30 19.68
C VAL A 147 12.49 13.31 20.49
N GLY A 148 13.47 14.09 20.05
CA GLY A 148 14.78 14.17 20.69
C GLY A 148 15.56 12.85 20.56
N SER A 149 15.73 12.11 21.68
CA SER A 149 16.37 10.79 21.70
C SER A 149 15.36 9.65 21.85
N SER A 150 14.08 9.92 21.82
CA SER A 150 12.98 8.98 21.99
C SER A 150 12.14 8.94 20.74
N GLU A 151 11.59 7.78 20.44
CA GLU A 151 10.64 7.55 19.38
C GLU A 151 9.24 7.39 19.97
N GLN A 152 8.25 7.99 19.37
CA GLN A 152 6.84 7.80 19.71
C GLN A 152 6.12 7.25 18.47
N SER A 153 5.53 6.08 18.62
CA SER A 153 4.81 5.38 17.56
C SER A 153 3.31 5.36 17.85
N TYR A 154 2.52 5.50 16.82
CA TYR A 154 1.08 5.38 16.88
C TYR A 154 0.63 4.43 15.77
N SER A 155 -0.11 3.39 16.11
CA SER A 155 -0.55 2.39 15.17
C SER A 155 -2.06 2.16 15.18
N GLY A 156 -2.56 1.63 14.09
CA GLY A 156 -3.96 1.28 13.95
C GLY A 156 -4.23 0.41 12.74
N THR A 157 -5.49 0.08 12.58
CA THR A 157 -5.99 -0.68 11.43
C THR A 157 -7.15 0.08 10.78
N GLY A 158 -7.49 -0.29 9.56
CA GLY A 158 -8.59 0.36 8.89
C GLY A 158 -9.06 -0.33 7.62
N THR A 159 -10.08 0.25 7.02
CA THR A 159 -10.60 -0.19 5.74
C THR A 159 -10.67 0.99 4.79
N GLY A 160 -10.49 0.73 3.52
CA GLY A 160 -10.54 1.76 2.49
C GLY A 160 -10.94 1.21 1.14
N ILE A 161 -10.93 2.09 0.18
CA ILE A 161 -11.10 1.76 -1.23
C ILE A 161 -9.85 2.18 -1.98
N GLN A 162 -9.51 1.45 -3.03
CA GLN A 162 -8.46 1.88 -3.95
C GLN A 162 -8.95 1.94 -5.38
N LEU A 163 -8.39 2.87 -6.14
CA LEU A 163 -8.58 3.00 -7.57
C LEU A 163 -7.26 2.68 -8.26
N LEU A 164 -7.34 1.95 -9.37
CA LEU A 164 -6.19 1.49 -10.13
C LEU A 164 -6.39 1.81 -11.62
N ALA A 165 -5.33 2.25 -12.27
CA ALA A 165 -5.28 2.40 -13.71
C ALA A 165 -3.88 2.10 -14.21
N GLY A 166 -3.75 1.47 -15.38
CA GLY A 166 -2.43 1.13 -15.88
C GLY A 166 -2.44 0.46 -17.24
N ALA A 167 -1.27 -0.06 -17.57
CA ALA A 167 -1.07 -0.83 -18.81
C ALA A 167 -0.20 -2.06 -18.51
N ARG A 168 -0.55 -3.13 -19.17
CA ARG A 168 0.18 -4.40 -19.17
C ARG A 168 0.77 -4.65 -20.56
N TYR A 169 2.02 -5.09 -20.59
CA TYR A 169 2.72 -5.45 -21.83
C TYR A 169 3.24 -6.88 -21.78
N ASP A 170 2.81 -7.71 -22.71
CA ASP A 170 3.19 -9.12 -22.80
C ASP A 170 4.58 -9.26 -23.44
N ILE A 171 5.56 -9.80 -22.68
CA ILE A 171 6.94 -10.05 -23.13
C ILE A 171 7.09 -11.44 -23.79
N GLY A 172 6.06 -12.24 -23.75
CA GLY A 172 6.03 -13.59 -24.29
C GLY A 172 4.73 -14.27 -23.91
N GLU A 173 4.72 -15.59 -23.94
CA GLU A 173 3.49 -16.35 -23.65
C GLU A 173 3.10 -16.28 -22.18
N ARG A 174 4.08 -16.20 -21.26
CA ARG A 174 3.84 -16.30 -19.81
C ARG A 174 4.21 -15.05 -19.03
N TRP A 175 5.18 -14.26 -19.50
CA TRP A 175 5.66 -13.09 -18.79
C TRP A 175 5.01 -11.81 -19.28
N PHE A 176 4.76 -10.90 -18.38
CA PHE A 176 4.29 -9.56 -18.68
C PHE A 176 4.92 -8.52 -17.76
N LEU A 177 5.00 -7.30 -18.26
CA LEU A 177 5.28 -6.10 -17.48
C LEU A 177 3.95 -5.43 -17.16
N ASP A 178 3.89 -4.79 -16.03
CA ASP A 178 2.77 -3.96 -15.59
C ASP A 178 3.29 -2.59 -15.18
N ALA A 179 2.60 -1.53 -15.58
CA ALA A 179 2.88 -0.16 -15.15
C ALA A 179 1.55 0.49 -14.77
N GLY A 180 1.47 1.04 -13.58
CA GLY A 180 0.19 1.52 -13.06
C GLY A 180 0.30 2.73 -12.16
N LEU A 181 -0.85 3.34 -11.97
CA LEU A 181 -1.13 4.34 -10.95
C LEU A 181 -2.16 3.77 -10.01
N ARG A 182 -2.02 4.06 -8.73
CA ARG A 182 -3.00 3.73 -7.70
C ARG A 182 -3.26 4.92 -6.80
N TYR A 183 -4.47 4.99 -6.31
CA TYR A 183 -4.90 5.89 -5.27
C TYR A 183 -5.69 5.09 -4.24
N LEU A 184 -5.34 5.22 -2.98
CA LEU A 184 -6.04 4.58 -1.87
C LEU A 184 -6.70 5.68 -1.03
N ALA A 185 -7.91 5.45 -0.57
CA ALA A 185 -8.61 6.33 0.35
C ALA A 185 -9.14 5.52 1.54
N ALA A 186 -8.58 5.80 2.71
CA ALA A 186 -9.05 5.29 3.99
C ALA A 186 -9.17 6.47 4.96
N SER A 187 -10.38 6.78 5.36
CA SER A 187 -10.67 7.95 6.18
C SER A 187 -10.90 7.59 7.64
N SER A 188 -10.56 8.54 8.52
CA SER A 188 -10.83 8.47 9.95
C SER A 188 -10.20 7.27 10.64
N LEU A 189 -8.93 7.02 10.35
CA LEU A 189 -8.14 6.03 11.08
C LEU A 189 -7.89 6.54 12.49
N ASP A 190 -8.16 5.70 13.48
CA ASP A 190 -7.81 5.92 14.87
C ASP A 190 -6.49 5.18 15.16
N LEU A 191 -5.41 5.95 15.38
CA LEU A 191 -4.09 5.43 15.70
C LEU A 191 -3.84 5.60 17.20
N GLU A 192 -3.57 4.51 17.89
CA GLU A 192 -3.32 4.49 19.34
C GLU A 192 -1.82 4.54 19.63
N GLY A 193 -1.44 5.24 20.68
CA GLY A 193 -0.04 5.35 21.10
C GLY A 193 0.52 4.02 21.59
N GLU A 194 1.67 3.62 21.03
CA GLU A 194 2.40 2.42 21.45
C GLU A 194 3.45 2.70 22.52
N ALA A 195 3.86 1.65 23.27
CA ALA A 195 4.94 1.67 24.25
C ALA A 195 4.86 2.83 25.28
N GLY A 196 3.66 3.34 25.56
CA GLY A 196 3.43 4.43 26.50
C GLY A 196 3.41 5.81 25.84
N ALA A 197 3.40 5.91 24.52
CA ALA A 197 3.11 7.16 23.83
C ALA A 197 1.71 7.67 24.24
N PRO A 198 1.56 8.95 24.58
CA PRO A 198 0.31 9.46 25.14
C PRO A 198 -0.71 9.76 24.05
N GLY A 199 -1.97 9.38 24.28
CA GLY A 199 -3.09 9.81 23.46
C GLY A 199 -3.33 8.99 22.19
N GLN A 200 -4.10 9.58 21.26
CA GLN A 200 -4.53 8.98 20.00
C GLN A 200 -4.41 10.01 18.90
N ILE A 201 -4.14 9.55 17.69
CA ILE A 201 -4.13 10.38 16.47
C ILE A 201 -5.27 9.92 15.57
N LYS A 202 -6.08 10.87 15.10
CA LYS A 202 -6.98 10.64 13.97
C LYS A 202 -6.35 11.19 12.70
N ALA A 203 -6.24 10.34 11.70
CA ALA A 203 -5.65 10.66 10.41
C ALA A 203 -6.47 10.08 9.27
N ASP A 204 -6.42 10.71 8.13
CA ASP A 204 -6.82 10.11 6.86
C ASP A 204 -5.58 9.48 6.21
N TYR A 205 -5.77 8.42 5.43
CA TYR A 205 -4.68 7.77 4.71
C TYR A 205 -5.04 7.72 3.23
N GLU A 206 -4.47 8.63 2.45
CA GLU A 206 -4.82 8.88 1.06
C GLU A 206 -3.58 8.93 0.14
N PRO A 207 -2.73 7.89 0.14
CA PRO A 207 -1.59 7.86 -0.74
C PRO A 207 -1.97 7.60 -2.19
N TRP A 208 -1.18 8.18 -3.09
CA TRP A 208 -1.11 7.75 -4.47
C TRP A 208 0.27 7.17 -4.76
N ALA A 209 0.35 6.25 -5.71
CA ALA A 209 1.61 5.66 -6.11
C ALA A 209 1.68 5.37 -7.60
N ALA A 210 2.88 5.50 -8.16
CA ALA A 210 3.23 4.98 -9.47
C ALA A 210 3.97 3.66 -9.28
N THR A 211 3.53 2.62 -9.98
CA THR A 211 4.03 1.25 -9.81
C THR A 211 4.53 0.66 -11.11
N VAL A 212 5.51 -0.22 -10.99
CA VAL A 212 5.94 -1.13 -12.03
C VAL A 212 5.92 -2.56 -11.48
N GLY A 213 5.64 -3.51 -12.34
CA GLY A 213 5.56 -4.90 -11.92
C GLY A 213 6.01 -5.87 -13.01
N VAL A 214 6.36 -7.06 -12.57
CA VAL A 214 6.63 -8.21 -13.41
C VAL A 214 5.70 -9.32 -12.99
N GLY A 215 4.99 -9.91 -13.94
CA GLY A 215 4.06 -10.99 -13.66
C GLY A 215 4.29 -12.21 -14.53
N TRP A 216 3.76 -13.33 -14.04
CA TRP A 216 3.86 -14.61 -14.69
C TRP A 216 2.49 -15.32 -14.68
N ARG A 217 2.10 -15.85 -15.85
CA ARG A 217 0.85 -16.62 -16.08
C ARG A 217 1.11 -18.12 -16.00
N PHE A 218 0.17 -18.84 -15.46
CA PHE A 218 0.23 -20.31 -15.33
C PHE A 218 -1.09 -20.96 -15.73
#